data_2bfdbbf1cbf1c900867ea3b2f8c4cef2
#
_entry.id   2bfdbbf1cbf1c900867ea3b2f8c4cef2
#
_cell.length_a   1.000
_cell.length_b   1.000
_cell.length_c   1.000
_cell.angle_alpha   90.00
_cell.angle_beta   90.00
_cell.angle_gamma   90.00
#
_symmetry.space_group_name_H-M   'P 1'
#
loop_
_entity.id
_entity.type
_entity.pdbx_description
1 polymer ?
#
loop_
_entity_poly.entity_id
_entity_poly.type
_entity_poly.pdbx_seq_one_letter_code
_entity_poly.pdbx_strand_id
1 'polypeptide(L)'
;MDKKSLTFTVSKKVADMFSLATALMDKDENEVFEELAKRYATETLQRMNTESCEPPKESDFITPAPTSYSAYNEPTCKAEKKVPLWARRLNQINAQIIRAYFYTEQNGIASRRKMREFFLQANPDKSLAQFECNLSSMCTDKSNAHGHIFDCYGDEVHIANVAYNVLLAHKQMFIR
;
A
#
# COMPACT_ATOMS: atom_id res chain seq x y z
N MET A 1 -23.91 -1.63 -31.60
CA MET A 1 -23.67 -1.63 -30.14
C MET A 1 -24.33 -0.39 -29.56
N ASP A 2 -25.27 -0.57 -28.65
CA ASP A 2 -25.99 0.54 -28.01
C ASP A 2 -25.02 1.28 -27.09
N LYS A 3 -24.85 2.59 -27.32
CA LYS A 3 -24.03 3.46 -26.49
C LYS A 3 -24.86 3.97 -25.31
N LYS A 4 -24.36 3.78 -24.08
CA LYS A 4 -24.94 4.32 -22.86
C LYS A 4 -24.08 5.48 -22.38
N SER A 5 -24.68 6.64 -22.14
CA SER A 5 -23.98 7.80 -21.58
C SER A 5 -23.90 7.70 -20.05
N LEU A 6 -22.72 7.97 -19.50
CA LEU A 6 -22.46 8.09 -18.08
C LEU A 6 -21.85 9.48 -17.81
N THR A 7 -22.36 10.16 -16.79
CA THR A 7 -21.86 11.50 -16.41
C THR A 7 -21.19 11.41 -15.02
N PHE A 8 -19.98 11.92 -14.93
CA PHE A 8 -19.22 11.97 -13.68
C PHE A 8 -18.88 13.42 -13.32
N THR A 9 -18.90 13.72 -12.03
CA THR A 9 -18.42 15.00 -11.51
C THR A 9 -17.02 14.81 -10.95
N VAL A 10 -16.04 15.48 -11.52
CA VAL A 10 -14.64 15.47 -11.06
C VAL A 10 -14.18 16.88 -10.73
N SER A 11 -13.12 17.02 -9.92
CA SER A 11 -12.55 18.35 -9.66
C SER A 11 -11.99 18.96 -10.94
N LYS A 12 -12.06 20.29 -11.06
CA LYS A 12 -11.53 21.01 -12.22
C LYS A 12 -10.08 20.62 -12.52
N LYS A 13 -9.24 20.51 -11.48
CA LYS A 13 -7.83 20.12 -11.62
C LYS A 13 -7.66 18.77 -12.30
N VAL A 14 -8.50 17.78 -11.94
CA VAL A 14 -8.45 16.44 -12.54
C VAL A 14 -8.93 16.47 -13.97
N ALA A 15 -9.99 17.23 -14.28
CA ALA A 15 -10.47 17.40 -15.64
C ALA A 15 -9.39 18.05 -16.54
N ASP A 16 -8.80 19.15 -16.09
CA ASP A 16 -7.75 19.87 -16.84
C ASP A 16 -6.51 18.97 -17.10
N MET A 17 -6.10 18.17 -16.10
CA MET A 17 -4.99 17.22 -16.25
C MET A 17 -5.33 16.07 -17.22
N PHE A 18 -6.55 15.58 -17.20
CA PHE A 18 -7.00 14.52 -18.10
C PHE A 18 -7.02 15.01 -19.55
N SER A 19 -7.64 16.17 -19.82
CA SER A 19 -7.67 16.78 -21.15
C SER A 19 -6.27 17.09 -21.68
N LEU A 20 -5.37 17.57 -20.83
CA LEU A 20 -3.97 17.81 -21.23
C LEU A 20 -3.26 16.51 -21.58
N ALA A 21 -3.44 15.47 -20.80
CA ALA A 21 -2.80 14.17 -21.03
C ALA A 21 -3.29 13.52 -22.33
N THR A 22 -4.60 13.54 -22.58
CA THR A 22 -5.18 12.99 -23.82
C THR A 22 -4.74 13.76 -25.05
N ALA A 23 -4.69 15.10 -24.97
CA ALA A 23 -4.17 15.95 -26.03
C ALA A 23 -2.70 15.68 -26.36
N LEU A 24 -1.85 15.45 -25.33
CA LEU A 24 -0.43 15.11 -25.52
C LEU A 24 -0.24 13.74 -26.18
N MET A 25 -1.18 12.82 -25.99
CA MET A 25 -1.14 11.48 -26.56
C MET A 25 -1.87 11.37 -27.91
N ASP A 26 -2.45 12.46 -28.40
CA ASP A 26 -3.29 12.51 -29.62
C ASP A 26 -4.43 11.48 -29.60
N LYS A 27 -5.06 11.32 -28.42
CA LYS A 27 -6.17 10.37 -28.19
C LYS A 27 -7.46 11.11 -27.84
N ASP A 28 -8.58 10.56 -28.27
CA ASP A 28 -9.90 11.05 -27.88
C ASP A 28 -10.17 10.76 -26.40
N GLU A 29 -10.70 11.74 -25.65
CA GLU A 29 -10.97 11.63 -24.22
C GLU A 29 -11.95 10.49 -23.89
N ASN A 30 -12.96 10.27 -24.74
CA ASN A 30 -13.95 9.21 -24.54
C ASN A 30 -13.32 7.82 -24.77
N GLU A 31 -12.41 7.69 -25.73
CA GLU A 31 -11.70 6.45 -26.02
C GLU A 31 -10.80 6.05 -24.84
N VAL A 32 -10.02 7.00 -24.32
CA VAL A 32 -9.18 6.76 -23.15
C VAL A 32 -10.02 6.45 -21.92
N PHE A 33 -11.15 7.14 -21.73
CA PHE A 33 -12.05 6.85 -20.62
C PHE A 33 -12.67 5.45 -20.73
N GLU A 34 -13.11 5.04 -21.93
CA GLU A 34 -13.66 3.71 -22.16
C GLU A 34 -12.63 2.61 -21.89
N GLU A 35 -11.37 2.80 -22.29
CA GLU A 35 -10.27 1.88 -22.00
C GLU A 35 -10.01 1.74 -20.50
N LEU A 36 -9.95 2.87 -19.79
CA LEU A 36 -9.77 2.90 -18.32
C LEU A 36 -10.94 2.22 -17.61
N ALA A 37 -12.18 2.48 -18.02
CA ALA A 37 -13.37 1.87 -17.44
C ALA A 37 -13.40 0.34 -17.66
N LYS A 38 -13.04 -0.13 -18.86
CA LYS A 38 -12.93 -1.56 -19.16
C LYS A 38 -11.87 -2.22 -18.28
N ARG A 39 -10.69 -1.60 -18.16
CA ARG A 39 -9.61 -2.15 -17.31
C ARG A 39 -10.04 -2.24 -15.85
N TYR A 40 -10.63 -1.19 -15.31
CA TYR A 40 -11.12 -1.17 -13.93
C TYR A 40 -12.19 -2.24 -13.67
N ALA A 41 -13.16 -2.37 -14.58
CA ALA A 41 -14.20 -3.39 -14.47
C ALA A 41 -13.61 -4.81 -14.51
N THR A 42 -12.66 -5.07 -15.40
CA THR A 42 -11.99 -6.37 -15.53
C THR A 42 -11.20 -6.71 -14.25
N GLU A 43 -10.41 -5.78 -13.73
CA GLU A 43 -9.64 -5.96 -12.50
C GLU A 43 -10.55 -6.21 -11.29
N THR A 44 -11.68 -5.49 -11.20
CA THR A 44 -12.64 -5.64 -10.12
C THR A 44 -13.34 -7.01 -10.18
N LEU A 45 -13.81 -7.42 -11.36
CA LEU A 45 -14.43 -8.72 -11.55
C LEU A 45 -13.47 -9.89 -11.30
N GLN A 46 -12.20 -9.75 -11.69
CA GLN A 46 -11.18 -10.76 -11.38
C GLN A 46 -10.97 -10.90 -9.86
N ARG A 47 -10.93 -9.78 -9.11
CA ARG A 47 -10.85 -9.81 -7.64
C ARG A 47 -12.06 -10.51 -7.01
N MET A 48 -13.27 -10.22 -7.47
CA MET A 48 -14.48 -10.87 -6.95
C MET A 48 -14.53 -12.38 -7.23
N ASN A 49 -14.00 -12.83 -8.37
CA ASN A 49 -13.95 -14.25 -8.70
C ASN A 49 -12.89 -15.04 -7.92
N THR A 50 -11.88 -14.37 -7.34
CA THR A 50 -10.88 -15.01 -6.48
C THR A 50 -11.33 -15.10 -5.01
N GLU A 51 -12.38 -14.38 -4.59
CA GLU A 51 -12.92 -14.45 -3.23
C GLU A 51 -14.01 -15.52 -3.04
N SER A 52 -14.37 -16.29 -4.07
CA SER A 52 -15.28 -17.43 -3.98
C SER A 52 -14.52 -18.70 -3.63
N CYS A 53 -13.91 -18.78 -2.46
CA CYS A 53 -13.47 -20.03 -1.87
C CYS A 53 -14.52 -20.52 -0.89
N GLU A 54 -15.15 -21.66 -1.24
CA GLU A 54 -16.00 -22.44 -0.35
C GLU A 54 -15.26 -22.86 0.95
N PRO A 55 -15.99 -23.02 2.08
CA PRO A 55 -15.37 -23.48 3.33
C PRO A 55 -14.89 -24.93 3.17
N PRO A 56 -13.72 -25.29 3.73
CA PRO A 56 -13.17 -26.63 3.63
C PRO A 56 -14.01 -27.64 4.42
N LYS A 57 -14.46 -28.71 3.75
CA LYS A 57 -14.98 -29.91 4.40
C LYS A 57 -13.83 -30.64 5.10
N GLU A 58 -14.01 -30.88 6.40
CA GLU A 58 -13.16 -31.81 7.15
C GLU A 58 -13.26 -33.20 6.53
N SER A 59 -12.16 -33.73 6.03
CA SER A 59 -11.73 -35.12 6.21
C SER A 59 -10.43 -35.41 5.47
N ASP A 60 -9.61 -36.22 6.14
CA ASP A 60 -8.47 -37.00 5.67
C ASP A 60 -7.07 -36.39 5.76
N PHE A 61 -6.48 -36.66 6.92
CA PHE A 61 -5.03 -36.74 7.14
C PHE A 61 -4.39 -37.71 6.15
N ILE A 62 -3.70 -37.21 5.12
CA ILE A 62 -2.63 -37.96 4.43
C ILE A 62 -1.48 -36.97 4.23
N THR A 63 -0.38 -37.26 4.92
CA THR A 63 0.90 -36.56 4.75
C THR A 63 1.54 -37.00 3.45
N PRO A 64 1.78 -36.12 2.47
CA PRO A 64 2.74 -36.37 1.41
C PRO A 64 4.05 -35.62 1.67
N ALA A 65 5.13 -36.33 1.38
CA ALA A 65 6.51 -35.85 1.41
C ALA A 65 6.73 -34.60 0.54
N PRO A 66 7.80 -33.82 0.81
CA PRO A 66 8.03 -32.54 0.16
C PRO A 66 8.41 -32.72 -1.32
N THR A 67 7.46 -32.47 -2.20
CA THR A 67 7.76 -32.30 -3.62
C THR A 67 8.29 -30.90 -3.86
N SER A 68 9.54 -30.82 -4.30
CA SER A 68 10.22 -29.59 -4.68
C SER A 68 9.47 -28.87 -5.81
N TYR A 69 8.64 -27.89 -5.44
CA TYR A 69 8.16 -26.91 -6.42
C TYR A 69 9.27 -25.92 -6.68
N SER A 70 9.73 -25.92 -7.92
CA SER A 70 10.58 -24.88 -8.50
C SER A 70 9.98 -23.51 -8.17
N ALA A 71 10.65 -22.77 -7.27
CA ALA A 71 10.28 -21.42 -6.91
C ALA A 71 10.44 -20.53 -8.14
N TYR A 72 9.32 -20.16 -8.78
CA TYR A 72 9.29 -18.90 -9.50
C TYR A 72 9.66 -17.82 -8.49
N ASN A 73 10.83 -17.21 -8.71
CA ASN A 73 11.29 -16.05 -7.92
C ASN A 73 10.36 -14.87 -8.22
N GLU A 74 9.20 -14.82 -7.56
CA GLU A 74 8.49 -13.56 -7.42
C GLU A 74 9.43 -12.56 -6.73
N PRO A 75 9.54 -11.32 -7.22
CA PRO A 75 10.36 -10.32 -6.58
C PRO A 75 9.80 -10.10 -5.16
N THR A 76 10.45 -10.72 -4.17
CA THR A 76 10.04 -10.59 -2.77
C THR A 76 10.01 -9.11 -2.42
N CYS A 77 8.81 -8.61 -2.07
CA CYS A 77 8.60 -7.22 -1.71
C CYS A 77 9.62 -6.81 -0.62
N LYS A 78 10.28 -5.64 -0.80
CA LYS A 78 11.25 -5.16 0.20
C LYS A 78 10.64 -5.05 1.59
N ALA A 79 9.32 -4.76 1.69
CA ALA A 79 8.58 -4.70 2.94
C ALA A 79 8.65 -6.03 3.72
N GLU A 80 8.46 -7.16 3.05
CA GLU A 80 8.50 -8.49 3.67
C GLU A 80 9.84 -8.83 4.31
N LYS A 81 10.93 -8.33 3.72
CA LYS A 81 12.28 -8.51 4.26
C LYS A 81 12.61 -7.51 5.37
N LYS A 82 12.15 -6.27 5.26
CA LYS A 82 12.54 -5.16 6.14
C LYS A 82 11.70 -5.10 7.41
N VAL A 83 10.38 -5.26 7.32
CA VAL A 83 9.45 -5.13 8.46
C VAL A 83 9.81 -6.07 9.62
N PRO A 84 10.09 -7.39 9.41
CA PRO A 84 10.49 -8.28 10.50
C PRO A 84 11.81 -7.86 11.19
N LEU A 85 12.74 -7.27 10.43
CA LEU A 85 14.00 -6.78 10.98
C LEU A 85 13.77 -5.54 11.85
N TRP A 86 12.92 -4.61 11.41
CA TRP A 86 12.56 -3.41 12.16
C TRP A 86 11.76 -3.75 13.43
N ALA A 87 10.85 -4.70 13.35
CA ALA A 87 10.09 -5.19 14.50
C ALA A 87 10.99 -5.73 15.63
N ARG A 88 12.18 -6.26 15.30
CA ARG A 88 13.20 -6.70 16.27
C ARG A 88 14.14 -5.59 16.72
N ARG A 89 14.18 -4.44 16.02
CA ARG A 89 15.11 -3.32 16.24
C ARG A 89 14.34 -2.01 16.40
N LEU A 90 13.56 -1.92 17.47
CA LEU A 90 12.63 -0.80 17.72
C LEU A 90 13.32 0.57 17.88
N ASN A 91 14.63 0.61 18.08
CA ASN A 91 15.43 1.85 18.14
C ASN A 91 15.71 2.46 16.75
N GLN A 92 15.46 1.73 15.66
CA GLN A 92 15.62 2.24 14.31
C GLN A 92 14.51 3.24 13.95
N ILE A 93 14.86 4.29 13.21
CA ILE A 93 13.91 5.37 12.83
C ILE A 93 12.69 4.79 12.09
N ASN A 94 12.89 3.83 11.19
CA ASN A 94 11.80 3.20 10.44
C ASN A 94 10.83 2.46 11.36
N ALA A 95 11.34 1.74 12.37
CA ALA A 95 10.52 1.08 13.37
C ALA A 95 9.73 2.08 14.21
N GLN A 96 10.33 3.22 14.56
CA GLN A 96 9.67 4.29 15.31
C GLN A 96 8.58 4.99 14.48
N ILE A 97 8.76 5.12 13.16
CA ILE A 97 7.73 5.66 12.26
C ILE A 97 6.54 4.68 12.16
N ILE A 98 6.80 3.38 12.02
CA ILE A 98 5.74 2.35 12.04
C ILE A 98 5.00 2.36 13.38
N ARG A 99 5.74 2.49 14.48
CA ARG A 99 5.16 2.65 15.81
C ARG A 99 4.27 3.87 15.90
N ALA A 100 4.74 5.03 15.43
CA ALA A 100 3.95 6.27 15.40
C ALA A 100 2.66 6.10 14.59
N TYR A 101 2.71 5.39 13.47
CA TYR A 101 1.53 5.03 12.69
C TYR A 101 0.52 4.26 13.54
N PHE A 102 0.92 3.15 14.16
CA PHE A 102 0.00 2.30 14.92
C PHE A 102 -0.57 2.96 16.19
N TYR A 103 0.14 3.93 16.79
CA TYR A 103 -0.37 4.67 17.94
C TYR A 103 -1.30 5.83 17.55
N THR A 104 -1.25 6.30 16.31
CA THR A 104 -2.04 7.46 15.87
C THR A 104 -3.13 7.10 14.86
N GLU A 105 -3.13 5.87 14.35
CA GLU A 105 -4.10 5.40 13.36
C GLU A 105 -5.51 5.30 13.94
N GLN A 106 -6.49 5.65 13.12
CA GLN A 106 -7.91 5.46 13.36
C GLN A 106 -8.53 4.90 12.09
N ASN A 107 -9.13 3.72 12.18
CA ASN A 107 -9.74 3.02 11.04
C ASN A 107 -8.76 2.81 9.86
N GLY A 108 -7.50 2.50 10.16
CA GLY A 108 -6.48 2.24 9.13
C GLY A 108 -5.84 3.49 8.51
N ILE A 109 -6.15 4.68 9.02
CA ILE A 109 -5.62 5.95 8.53
C ILE A 109 -4.94 6.68 9.69
N ALA A 110 -3.70 7.12 9.50
CA ALA A 110 -3.01 7.98 10.45
C ALA A 110 -2.82 9.41 9.88
N SER A 111 -2.84 10.41 10.75
CA SER A 111 -2.46 11.77 10.37
C SER A 111 -0.93 11.91 10.44
N ARG A 112 -0.30 12.35 9.33
CA ARG A 112 1.15 12.61 9.26
C ARG A 112 1.59 13.58 10.36
N ARG A 113 0.77 14.60 10.65
CA ARG A 113 1.03 15.54 11.74
C ARG A 113 1.05 14.83 13.09
N LYS A 114 0.04 14.00 13.41
CA LYS A 114 -0.01 13.24 14.67
C LYS A 114 1.13 12.24 14.79
N MET A 115 1.46 11.54 13.69
CA MET A 115 2.61 10.63 13.65
C MET A 115 3.92 11.37 13.97
N ARG A 116 4.12 12.56 13.41
CA ARG A 116 5.28 13.42 13.64
C ARG A 116 5.37 13.85 15.10
N GLU A 117 4.27 14.34 15.66
CA GLU A 117 4.18 14.76 17.08
C GLU A 117 4.54 13.60 18.01
N PHE A 118 3.93 12.43 17.79
CA PHE A 118 4.23 11.22 18.56
C PHE A 118 5.70 10.79 18.41
N PHE A 119 6.22 10.78 17.17
CA PHE A 119 7.60 10.40 16.90
C PHE A 119 8.60 11.29 17.64
N LEU A 120 8.44 12.61 17.58
CA LEU A 120 9.34 13.56 18.24
C LEU A 120 9.23 13.49 19.76
N GLN A 121 8.03 13.28 20.30
CA GLN A 121 7.83 13.09 21.73
C GLN A 121 8.50 11.82 22.25
N ALA A 122 8.38 10.72 21.49
CA ALA A 122 8.96 9.43 21.86
C ALA A 122 10.49 9.36 21.63
N ASN A 123 11.05 10.24 20.79
CA ASN A 123 12.45 10.24 20.37
C ASN A 123 13.04 11.66 20.41
N PRO A 124 13.30 12.22 21.60
CA PRO A 124 13.76 13.62 21.76
C PRO A 124 15.15 13.87 21.13
N ASP A 125 15.92 12.83 20.87
CA ASP A 125 17.23 12.86 20.19
C ASP A 125 17.12 12.88 18.66
N LYS A 126 15.93 12.71 18.10
CA LYS A 126 15.68 12.70 16.66
C LYS A 126 15.11 14.03 16.16
N SER A 127 15.38 14.34 14.89
CA SER A 127 14.92 15.57 14.27
C SER A 127 13.70 15.32 13.37
N LEU A 128 12.96 16.41 13.12
CA LEU A 128 11.87 16.44 12.14
C LEU A 128 12.35 16.01 10.75
N ALA A 129 13.54 16.47 10.34
CA ALA A 129 14.11 16.11 9.03
C ALA A 129 14.33 14.61 8.90
N GLN A 130 14.77 13.94 9.97
CA GLN A 130 14.93 12.48 9.97
C GLN A 130 13.59 11.76 9.82
N PHE A 131 12.53 12.23 10.49
CA PHE A 131 11.18 11.68 10.32
C PHE A 131 10.72 11.80 8.86
N GLU A 132 10.77 13.03 8.29
CA GLU A 132 10.25 13.32 6.95
C GLU A 132 11.03 12.57 5.85
N CYS A 133 12.37 12.55 5.92
CA CYS A 133 13.20 11.81 4.97
C CYS A 133 12.92 10.30 5.00
N ASN A 134 12.82 9.71 6.19
CA ASN A 134 12.57 8.28 6.30
C ASN A 134 11.14 7.92 5.90
N LEU A 135 10.13 8.69 6.32
CA LEU A 135 8.74 8.49 5.89
C LEU A 135 8.66 8.55 4.35
N SER A 136 9.24 9.57 3.72
CA SER A 136 9.29 9.69 2.26
C SER A 136 9.95 8.48 1.59
N SER A 137 11.03 7.96 2.17
CA SER A 137 11.69 6.75 1.67
C SER A 137 10.84 5.48 1.86
N MET A 138 9.93 5.46 2.83
CA MET A 138 8.98 4.37 3.06
C MET A 138 7.73 4.47 2.18
N CYS A 139 7.52 5.58 1.46
CA CYS A 139 6.43 5.77 0.50
C CYS A 139 6.83 5.45 -0.94
N THR A 140 7.99 4.85 -1.17
CA THR A 140 8.49 4.55 -2.52
C THR A 140 9.26 3.23 -2.56
N ASP A 141 9.28 2.58 -3.72
CA ASP A 141 10.00 1.33 -3.94
C ASP A 141 11.28 1.51 -4.79
N LYS A 142 11.81 2.73 -4.88
CA LYS A 142 13.08 3.02 -5.55
C LYS A 142 14.23 2.23 -4.95
N SER A 143 15.33 2.04 -5.71
CA SER A 143 16.42 1.13 -5.35
C SER A 143 17.05 1.38 -3.97
N ASN A 144 17.20 2.64 -3.56
CA ASN A 144 17.73 3.05 -2.26
C ASN A 144 16.65 3.31 -1.19
N ALA A 145 15.38 3.03 -1.48
CA ALA A 145 14.29 3.22 -0.56
C ALA A 145 14.15 2.04 0.41
N HIS A 146 13.38 2.27 1.48
CA HIS A 146 13.08 1.23 2.49
C HIS A 146 12.04 0.21 2.03
N GLY A 147 11.44 0.42 0.87
CA GLY A 147 10.30 -0.31 0.33
C GLY A 147 9.00 0.50 0.48
N HIS A 148 8.00 0.13 -0.29
CA HIS A 148 6.70 0.79 -0.28
C HIS A 148 5.87 0.30 0.92
N ILE A 149 6.00 1.01 2.04
CA ILE A 149 5.35 0.68 3.31
C ILE A 149 4.06 1.48 3.49
N PHE A 150 4.07 2.75 3.07
CA PHE A 150 2.96 3.68 3.24
C PHE A 150 2.59 4.37 1.94
N ASP A 151 1.30 4.67 1.80
CA ASP A 151 0.75 5.60 0.83
C ASP A 151 0.39 6.89 1.55
N CYS A 152 0.90 8.04 1.06
CA CYS A 152 0.72 9.34 1.69
C CYS A 152 -0.09 10.28 0.78
N TYR A 153 -1.23 10.76 1.27
CA TYR A 153 -2.13 11.69 0.56
C TYR A 153 -2.32 12.96 1.41
N GLY A 154 -1.43 13.93 1.21
CA GLY A 154 -1.41 15.15 2.05
C GLY A 154 -1.05 14.82 3.51
N ASP A 155 -2.00 15.00 4.45
CA ASP A 155 -1.84 14.64 5.86
C ASP A 155 -2.23 13.19 6.17
N GLU A 156 -2.89 12.49 5.26
CA GLU A 156 -3.31 11.11 5.46
C GLU A 156 -2.18 10.14 5.10
N VAL A 157 -1.96 9.15 5.96
CA VAL A 157 -1.00 8.07 5.79
C VAL A 157 -1.73 6.75 5.93
N HIS A 158 -1.61 5.90 4.93
CA HIS A 158 -2.21 4.56 4.85
C HIS A 158 -1.11 3.52 4.73
N ILE A 159 -1.36 2.30 5.19
CA ILE A 159 -0.47 1.18 4.87
C ILE A 159 -0.63 0.82 3.40
N ALA A 160 0.47 0.76 2.65
CA ALA A 160 0.46 0.30 1.27
C ALA A 160 0.05 -1.17 1.19
N ASN A 161 -0.74 -1.54 0.16
CA ASN A 161 -1.25 -2.90 -0.02
C ASN A 161 -0.15 -3.97 0.07
N VAL A 162 1.01 -3.71 -0.53
CA VAL A 162 2.15 -4.63 -0.55
C VAL A 162 2.79 -4.87 0.83
N ALA A 163 2.57 -3.97 1.79
CA ALA A 163 3.10 -4.07 3.15
C ALA A 163 2.05 -4.47 4.18
N TYR A 164 0.77 -4.51 3.81
CA TYR A 164 -0.36 -4.65 4.73
C TYR A 164 -0.26 -5.91 5.59
N ASN A 165 -0.14 -7.06 4.97
CA ASN A 165 -0.12 -8.34 5.67
C ASN A 165 1.09 -8.48 6.61
N VAL A 166 2.29 -8.08 6.13
CA VAL A 166 3.50 -8.20 6.95
C VAL A 166 3.50 -7.22 8.12
N LEU A 167 2.95 -6.01 7.95
CA LEU A 167 2.83 -5.04 9.05
C LEU A 167 1.84 -5.51 10.11
N LEU A 168 0.66 -6.02 9.71
CA LEU A 168 -0.31 -6.55 10.66
C LEU A 168 0.20 -7.77 11.42
N ALA A 169 0.90 -8.68 10.75
CA ALA A 169 1.53 -9.84 11.39
C ALA A 169 2.54 -9.44 12.49
N HIS A 170 3.17 -8.27 12.36
CA HIS A 170 4.16 -7.77 13.32
C HIS A 170 3.67 -6.61 14.20
N LYS A 171 2.39 -6.19 14.08
CA LYS A 171 1.82 -5.04 14.79
C LYS A 171 2.14 -5.07 16.30
N GLN A 172 1.92 -6.21 16.95
CA GLN A 172 2.14 -6.36 18.39
C GLN A 172 3.59 -6.12 18.84
N MET A 173 4.55 -6.28 17.94
CA MET A 173 5.95 -5.99 18.24
C MET A 173 6.27 -4.50 18.25
N PHE A 174 5.54 -3.70 17.47
CA PHE A 174 5.72 -2.24 17.39
C PHE A 174 5.00 -1.48 18.51
N ILE A 175 3.88 -2.01 19.05
CA ILE A 175 3.04 -1.34 20.06
C ILE A 175 3.33 -1.78 21.52
N ARG A 176 4.41 -2.53 21.72
CA ARG A 176 4.89 -2.92 23.05
C ARG A 176 5.48 -1.76 23.83
#